data_cf9acff2c244d6369d125ec52b1e6304
#
_entry.id   cf9acff2c244d6369d125ec52b1e6304
#
_cell.length_a   1.000
_cell.length_b   1.000
_cell.length_c   1.000
_cell.angle_alpha   90.00
_cell.angle_beta   90.00
_cell.angle_gamma   90.00
#
_symmetry.space_group_name_H-M   'P 1'
#
loop_
_entity.id
_entity.type
_entity.pdbx_description
1 polymer ?
#
loop_
_entity_poly.entity_id
_entity_poly.type
_entity_poly.pdbx_seq_one_letter_code
_entity_poly.pdbx_strand_id
1 'polypeptide(L)'
;MRSLVGINTVHLGEAQVSAMQVDIGPGITTICPRQPVQMHATVTAQLPREAAPSTYETWRGGNGTRRNGMLDFRNFAFASAQGGFDELGWFAPDPDVLATVDSGFAISAQLLHPRAQLAQTLHYDPDYRCIVSAGAPGGPGADGPDGASGYSGHDGRNGFDGQNGGDGARGGDGAPGGNGFNGPHLRVYATYASTRLYPKLIVVRVLGDIEDLVLAPADRPLTLIASGGRGGAGGDGGNGGSGGDGGRGDGDKDRAGHGGDGGHGGDGGFGGPGGIGGDGGVIELVYDRRYPELAQLLRFDVSGGSAGAGGDGGSAGSYGDGGNGGAGSGRDGYSGHYGGPAPDGGFGRPGDAQMTAGEVSAYFRDLPGVRML
;
A
#
# COMPACT_ATOMS: atom_id res chain seq x y z
N MET A 1 -25.39 -16.49 -2.55
CA MET A 1 -25.51 -15.88 -3.89
C MET A 1 -24.09 -15.74 -4.45
N ARG A 2 -23.61 -16.70 -5.23
CA ARG A 2 -22.30 -16.61 -5.88
C ARG A 2 -22.40 -15.73 -7.12
N SER A 3 -21.52 -14.77 -7.18
CA SER A 3 -21.38 -13.69 -8.16
C SER A 3 -21.60 -14.12 -9.61
N LEU A 4 -22.46 -13.40 -10.29
CA LEU A 4 -22.75 -13.44 -11.73
C LEU A 4 -21.67 -12.79 -12.62
N VAL A 5 -20.46 -12.64 -12.14
CA VAL A 5 -19.32 -12.22 -12.97
C VAL A 5 -18.45 -13.43 -13.21
N GLY A 6 -18.67 -14.07 -14.37
CA GLY A 6 -18.05 -15.34 -14.76
C GLY A 6 -16.53 -15.27 -14.89
N ILE A 7 -15.82 -15.49 -13.79
CA ILE A 7 -14.43 -15.94 -13.84
C ILE A 7 -14.49 -17.47 -14.02
N ASN A 8 -14.34 -17.92 -15.23
CA ASN A 8 -14.42 -19.33 -15.57
C ASN A 8 -13.02 -19.95 -15.48
N THR A 9 -12.58 -20.30 -14.26
CA THR A 9 -11.34 -21.06 -14.04
C THR A 9 -11.49 -22.50 -14.52
N VAL A 10 -10.41 -23.10 -14.95
CA VAL A 10 -10.38 -24.51 -15.38
C VAL A 10 -10.53 -25.42 -14.16
N HIS A 11 -11.50 -26.33 -14.21
CA HIS A 11 -11.75 -27.34 -13.18
C HIS A 11 -11.13 -28.68 -13.58
N LEU A 12 -10.12 -29.12 -12.84
CA LEU A 12 -9.41 -30.36 -13.11
C LEU A 12 -10.08 -31.63 -12.54
N GLY A 13 -11.06 -31.52 -11.66
CA GLY A 13 -11.58 -32.64 -10.85
C GLY A 13 -11.97 -33.90 -11.61
N GLU A 14 -12.44 -33.79 -12.87
CA GLU A 14 -12.79 -34.90 -13.74
C GLU A 14 -11.82 -35.09 -14.92
N ALA A 15 -10.79 -34.23 -15.04
CA ALA A 15 -9.84 -34.27 -16.12
C ALA A 15 -8.90 -35.47 -16.03
N GLN A 16 -8.39 -35.92 -17.15
CA GLN A 16 -7.27 -36.87 -17.22
C GLN A 16 -5.97 -36.07 -17.21
N VAL A 17 -5.33 -35.96 -16.05
CA VAL A 17 -4.09 -35.22 -15.90
C VAL A 17 -2.90 -36.11 -16.19
N SER A 18 -1.99 -35.65 -17.04
CA SER A 18 -0.81 -36.42 -17.48
C SER A 18 0.53 -35.82 -17.03
N ALA A 19 0.61 -34.48 -16.82
CA ALA A 19 1.84 -33.83 -16.39
C ALA A 19 1.54 -32.57 -15.59
N MET A 20 2.49 -32.20 -14.71
CA MET A 20 2.54 -30.95 -13.99
C MET A 20 3.97 -30.42 -14.04
N GLN A 21 4.12 -29.13 -14.25
CA GLN A 21 5.37 -28.41 -14.10
C GLN A 21 5.12 -27.16 -13.27
N VAL A 22 6.04 -26.89 -12.33
CA VAL A 22 5.99 -25.70 -11.47
C VAL A 22 7.33 -24.99 -11.55
N ASP A 23 7.31 -23.67 -11.62
CA ASP A 23 8.48 -22.81 -11.59
C ASP A 23 8.10 -21.41 -11.05
N ILE A 24 9.06 -20.50 -10.97
CA ILE A 24 8.85 -19.06 -10.67
C ILE A 24 9.11 -18.19 -11.91
N GLY A 25 9.38 -18.81 -13.02
CA GLY A 25 9.65 -18.19 -14.32
C GLY A 25 10.78 -18.91 -15.05
N PRO A 26 10.75 -18.89 -16.41
CA PRO A 26 11.72 -19.62 -17.22
C PRO A 26 13.15 -19.15 -16.95
N GLY A 27 14.03 -20.09 -16.62
CA GLY A 27 15.46 -19.84 -16.38
C GLY A 27 15.79 -19.17 -15.06
N ILE A 28 14.83 -18.94 -14.17
CA ILE A 28 15.07 -18.37 -12.83
C ILE A 28 15.47 -19.52 -11.90
N THR A 29 16.68 -19.45 -11.33
CA THR A 29 17.24 -20.45 -10.41
C THR A 29 17.51 -19.90 -9.01
N THR A 30 17.18 -18.62 -8.76
CA THR A 30 17.47 -17.94 -7.51
C THR A 30 16.26 -17.19 -7.00
N ILE A 31 16.13 -17.06 -5.68
CA ILE A 31 15.09 -16.27 -5.00
C ILE A 31 15.77 -15.22 -4.12
N CYS A 32 15.26 -13.97 -4.19
CA CYS A 32 15.64 -12.92 -3.25
C CYS A 32 15.14 -13.26 -1.84
N PRO A 33 15.99 -13.31 -0.79
CA PRO A 33 15.55 -13.67 0.56
C PRO A 33 14.55 -12.70 1.21
N ARG A 34 14.35 -11.53 0.63
CA ARG A 34 13.46 -10.49 1.20
C ARG A 34 12.35 -10.03 0.26
N GLN A 35 12.16 -10.72 -0.86
CA GLN A 35 11.12 -10.34 -1.81
C GLN A 35 10.22 -11.54 -2.11
N PRO A 36 8.89 -11.35 -2.02
CA PRO A 36 7.97 -12.41 -2.42
C PRO A 36 8.07 -12.69 -3.93
N VAL A 37 7.87 -13.95 -4.29
CA VAL A 37 7.87 -14.41 -5.68
C VAL A 37 6.61 -15.23 -5.95
N GLN A 38 5.96 -15.03 -7.09
CA GLN A 38 4.78 -15.81 -7.44
C GLN A 38 5.17 -17.12 -8.14
N MET A 39 4.62 -18.24 -7.66
CA MET A 39 4.72 -19.52 -8.33
C MET A 39 3.93 -19.50 -9.64
N HIS A 40 4.40 -20.28 -10.61
CA HIS A 40 3.70 -20.54 -11.84
C HIS A 40 3.59 -22.04 -12.01
N ALA A 41 2.39 -22.54 -12.27
CA ALA A 41 2.15 -23.95 -12.49
C ALA A 41 1.47 -24.17 -13.84
N THR A 42 1.93 -25.16 -14.57
CA THR A 42 1.30 -25.67 -15.79
C THR A 42 0.88 -27.12 -15.59
N VAL A 43 -0.28 -27.47 -16.12
CA VAL A 43 -0.81 -28.84 -16.08
C VAL A 43 -1.24 -29.25 -17.48
N THR A 44 -0.76 -30.38 -17.96
CA THR A 44 -1.27 -31.02 -19.18
C THR A 44 -2.40 -31.96 -18.80
N ALA A 45 -3.59 -31.66 -19.30
CA ALA A 45 -4.79 -32.42 -18.96
C ALA A 45 -5.76 -32.47 -20.16
N GLN A 46 -6.55 -33.53 -20.23
CA GLN A 46 -7.69 -33.65 -21.13
C GLN A 46 -8.98 -33.48 -20.34
N LEU A 47 -9.70 -32.39 -20.60
CA LEU A 47 -11.00 -32.13 -19.97
C LEU A 47 -12.10 -33.02 -20.55
N PRO A 48 -13.22 -33.31 -19.84
CA PRO A 48 -14.27 -34.26 -20.24
C PRO A 48 -14.96 -33.91 -21.53
N ARG A 49 -14.69 -33.06 -22.34
CA ARG A 49 -15.29 -32.75 -23.65
C ARG A 49 -14.25 -32.38 -24.71
N GLU A 50 -13.00 -32.51 -24.37
CA GLU A 50 -11.90 -32.22 -25.30
C GLU A 50 -11.46 -33.48 -26.02
N ALA A 51 -11.13 -33.32 -27.30
CA ALA A 51 -10.69 -34.43 -28.14
C ALA A 51 -9.23 -34.83 -27.88
N ALA A 52 -8.42 -33.90 -27.31
CA ALA A 52 -7.00 -34.11 -27.05
C ALA A 52 -6.58 -33.37 -25.77
N PRO A 53 -5.48 -33.80 -25.12
CA PRO A 53 -4.90 -33.07 -23.99
C PRO A 53 -4.45 -31.67 -24.39
N SER A 54 -4.67 -30.69 -23.48
CA SER A 54 -4.22 -29.29 -23.59
C SER A 54 -3.40 -28.93 -22.39
N THR A 55 -2.58 -27.88 -22.49
CA THR A 55 -1.81 -27.33 -21.37
C THR A 55 -2.53 -26.11 -20.82
N TYR A 56 -2.77 -26.12 -19.53
CA TYR A 56 -3.39 -25.06 -18.76
C TYR A 56 -2.38 -24.51 -17.78
N GLU A 57 -2.44 -23.20 -17.50
CA GLU A 57 -1.50 -22.53 -16.61
C GLU A 57 -2.21 -21.68 -15.54
N THR A 58 -1.54 -21.44 -14.44
CA THR A 58 -1.97 -20.46 -13.46
C THR A 58 -1.75 -19.04 -13.97
N TRP A 59 -2.54 -18.07 -13.48
CA TRP A 59 -2.34 -16.66 -13.85
C TRP A 59 -1.09 -16.08 -13.17
N ARG A 60 -0.50 -15.07 -13.81
CA ARG A 60 0.59 -14.26 -13.27
C ARG A 60 0.08 -12.86 -12.93
N GLY A 61 0.59 -12.31 -11.84
CA GLY A 61 0.27 -10.95 -11.41
C GLY A 61 -0.74 -10.88 -10.28
N GLY A 62 -1.04 -9.66 -9.85
CA GLY A 62 -1.90 -9.37 -8.70
C GLY A 62 -3.40 -9.43 -9.00
N ASN A 63 -4.18 -8.83 -8.10
CA ASN A 63 -5.64 -8.73 -8.22
C ASN A 63 -6.06 -8.06 -9.54
N GLY A 64 -7.02 -8.64 -10.25
CA GLY A 64 -7.63 -8.07 -11.45
C GLY A 64 -7.15 -8.64 -12.78
N THR A 65 -6.22 -9.57 -12.80
CA THR A 65 -5.85 -10.32 -14.01
C THR A 65 -6.99 -11.23 -14.48
N ARG A 66 -7.14 -11.34 -15.79
CA ARG A 66 -8.14 -12.25 -16.39
C ARG A 66 -7.79 -13.69 -16.04
N ARG A 67 -8.66 -14.37 -15.31
CA ARG A 67 -8.51 -15.77 -14.87
C ARG A 67 -9.27 -16.75 -15.76
N ASN A 68 -9.95 -16.26 -16.80
CA ASN A 68 -10.74 -17.10 -17.71
C ASN A 68 -9.84 -18.08 -18.47
N GLY A 69 -10.15 -19.36 -18.38
CA GLY A 69 -9.38 -20.43 -19.03
C GLY A 69 -8.07 -20.78 -18.32
N MET A 70 -7.81 -20.22 -17.12
CA MET A 70 -6.60 -20.47 -16.34
C MET A 70 -6.89 -21.34 -15.11
N LEU A 71 -5.83 -21.97 -14.57
CA LEU A 71 -5.89 -22.76 -13.35
C LEU A 71 -5.96 -21.86 -12.11
N ASP A 72 -6.76 -22.27 -11.14
CA ASP A 72 -6.78 -21.68 -9.82
C ASP A 72 -5.64 -22.24 -8.96
N PHE A 73 -4.92 -21.41 -8.20
CA PHE A 73 -3.87 -21.86 -7.30
C PHE A 73 -4.37 -22.82 -6.22
N ARG A 74 -5.65 -22.81 -5.90
CA ARG A 74 -6.28 -23.79 -5.01
C ARG A 74 -6.26 -25.24 -5.53
N ASN A 75 -5.90 -25.45 -6.79
CA ASN A 75 -5.63 -26.80 -7.30
C ASN A 75 -4.27 -27.35 -6.84
N PHE A 76 -3.46 -26.55 -6.15
CA PHE A 76 -2.12 -26.93 -5.73
C PHE A 76 -1.95 -26.74 -4.23
N ALA A 77 -1.14 -27.58 -3.60
CA ALA A 77 -0.59 -27.38 -2.29
C ALA A 77 0.90 -27.04 -2.43
N PHE A 78 1.29 -25.88 -1.93
CA PHE A 78 2.69 -25.46 -1.86
C PHE A 78 3.15 -25.47 -0.40
N ALA A 79 4.38 -25.91 -0.17
CA ALA A 79 4.99 -25.88 1.15
C ALA A 79 6.51 -25.63 1.06
N SER A 80 7.04 -24.91 2.04
CA SER A 80 8.48 -24.67 2.23
C SER A 80 8.76 -24.48 3.71
N ALA A 81 9.91 -24.94 4.19
CA ALA A 81 10.40 -24.63 5.51
C ALA A 81 11.05 -23.22 5.59
N GLN A 82 11.30 -22.59 4.47
CA GLN A 82 11.98 -21.31 4.35
C GLN A 82 11.03 -20.14 4.00
N GLY A 83 9.73 -20.30 4.22
CA GLY A 83 8.75 -19.25 3.98
C GLY A 83 7.33 -19.78 3.88
N GLY A 84 6.38 -18.86 3.66
CA GLY A 84 4.95 -19.14 3.56
C GLY A 84 4.37 -18.84 2.18
N PHE A 85 3.17 -19.38 1.92
CA PHE A 85 2.43 -19.15 0.68
C PHE A 85 1.08 -18.51 0.97
N ASP A 86 0.65 -17.62 0.10
CA ASP A 86 -0.73 -17.12 0.09
C ASP A 86 -1.63 -17.89 -0.90
N GLU A 87 -2.92 -17.53 -0.91
CA GLU A 87 -3.93 -18.15 -1.79
C GLU A 87 -3.73 -17.82 -3.29
N LEU A 88 -2.89 -16.86 -3.62
CA LEU A 88 -2.56 -16.44 -4.98
C LEU A 88 -1.23 -17.05 -5.48
N GLY A 89 -0.66 -17.96 -4.71
CA GLY A 89 0.58 -18.65 -5.03
C GLY A 89 1.84 -17.78 -4.84
N TRP A 90 1.77 -16.70 -4.06
CA TRP A 90 2.95 -15.95 -3.71
C TRP A 90 3.69 -16.63 -2.56
N PHE A 91 4.96 -16.91 -2.79
CA PHE A 91 5.91 -17.35 -1.79
C PHE A 91 6.56 -16.13 -1.12
N ALA A 92 6.35 -15.98 0.16
CA ALA A 92 7.03 -14.98 0.99
C ALA A 92 8.15 -15.68 1.76
N PRO A 93 9.44 -15.39 1.47
CA PRO A 93 10.58 -15.94 2.23
C PRO A 93 10.52 -15.58 3.71
N ASP A 94 11.04 -16.46 4.55
CA ASP A 94 11.26 -16.17 5.97
C ASP A 94 12.23 -14.98 6.10
N PRO A 95 11.93 -13.98 6.95
CA PRO A 95 12.83 -12.86 7.18
C PRO A 95 14.20 -13.25 7.78
N ASP A 96 14.30 -14.40 8.42
CA ASP A 96 15.60 -14.93 8.90
C ASP A 96 16.47 -15.36 7.72
N VAL A 97 17.40 -14.51 7.36
CA VAL A 97 18.36 -14.77 6.28
C VAL A 97 19.18 -16.03 6.49
N LEU A 98 19.42 -16.45 7.75
CA LEU A 98 20.18 -17.65 8.05
C LEU A 98 19.48 -18.95 7.69
N ALA A 99 18.16 -18.94 7.59
CA ALA A 99 17.36 -20.11 7.22
C ALA A 99 17.69 -20.62 5.79
N THR A 100 18.27 -19.79 4.93
CA THR A 100 18.52 -20.11 3.52
C THR A 100 19.99 -20.12 3.12
N VAL A 101 20.90 -19.73 4.02
CA VAL A 101 22.34 -19.55 3.74
C VAL A 101 23.01 -20.83 3.19
N ASP A 102 22.72 -21.97 3.80
CA ASP A 102 23.32 -23.25 3.44
C ASP A 102 22.47 -24.07 2.46
N SER A 103 21.17 -24.10 2.66
CA SER A 103 20.23 -24.99 1.95
C SER A 103 19.56 -24.34 0.74
N GLY A 104 19.55 -23.00 0.66
CA GLY A 104 18.70 -22.28 -0.26
C GLY A 104 17.22 -22.46 0.10
N PHE A 105 16.36 -22.33 -0.89
CA PHE A 105 14.91 -22.51 -0.77
C PHE A 105 14.52 -23.87 -1.36
N ALA A 106 13.85 -24.69 -0.55
CA ALA A 106 13.22 -25.93 -1.01
C ALA A 106 11.71 -25.74 -0.99
N ILE A 107 11.08 -25.79 -2.17
CA ILE A 107 9.64 -25.62 -2.36
C ILE A 107 9.06 -26.93 -2.87
N SER A 108 8.12 -27.51 -2.14
CA SER A 108 7.30 -28.63 -2.61
C SER A 108 5.99 -28.10 -3.20
N ALA A 109 5.61 -28.65 -4.34
CA ALA A 109 4.35 -28.38 -5.01
C ALA A 109 3.64 -29.71 -5.27
N GLN A 110 2.37 -29.82 -4.90
CA GLN A 110 1.54 -30.99 -5.12
C GLN A 110 0.24 -30.59 -5.81
N LEU A 111 -0.15 -31.32 -6.84
CA LEU A 111 -1.47 -31.15 -7.45
C LEU A 111 -2.53 -31.80 -6.57
N LEU A 112 -3.55 -31.04 -6.17
CA LEU A 112 -4.71 -31.51 -5.43
C LEU A 112 -5.74 -32.09 -6.41
N HIS A 113 -5.55 -33.34 -6.81
CA HIS A 113 -6.41 -34.01 -7.77
C HIS A 113 -6.81 -35.42 -7.26
N PRO A 114 -8.09 -35.87 -7.41
CA PRO A 114 -8.55 -37.12 -6.83
C PRO A 114 -7.88 -38.39 -7.38
N ARG A 115 -7.33 -38.34 -8.59
CA ARG A 115 -6.77 -39.51 -9.28
C ARG A 115 -5.30 -39.36 -9.69
N ALA A 116 -4.80 -38.11 -9.83
CA ALA A 116 -3.42 -37.86 -10.23
C ALA A 116 -2.59 -37.42 -9.02
N GLN A 117 -1.58 -38.19 -8.67
CA GLN A 117 -0.64 -37.88 -7.58
C GLN A 117 0.64 -37.28 -8.20
N LEU A 118 0.57 -36.02 -8.60
CA LEU A 118 1.71 -35.30 -9.17
C LEU A 118 2.27 -34.34 -8.12
N ALA A 119 3.57 -34.48 -7.87
CA ALA A 119 4.31 -33.61 -6.97
C ALA A 119 5.67 -33.27 -7.58
N GLN A 120 6.19 -32.11 -7.26
CA GLN A 120 7.49 -31.62 -7.68
C GLN A 120 8.18 -30.93 -6.51
N THR A 121 9.49 -31.15 -6.33
CA THR A 121 10.32 -30.38 -5.41
C THR A 121 11.25 -29.50 -6.21
N LEU A 122 11.28 -28.23 -5.87
CA LEU A 122 12.08 -27.19 -6.50
C LEU A 122 13.14 -26.71 -5.53
N HIS A 123 14.34 -26.43 -6.05
CA HIS A 123 15.42 -25.85 -5.29
C HIS A 123 15.91 -24.57 -5.93
N TYR A 124 16.01 -23.49 -5.14
CA TYR A 124 16.48 -22.18 -5.59
C TYR A 124 17.57 -21.71 -4.64
N ASP A 125 18.65 -21.16 -5.21
CA ASP A 125 19.69 -20.51 -4.40
C ASP A 125 19.24 -19.11 -3.97
N PRO A 126 19.70 -18.59 -2.80
CA PRO A 126 19.42 -17.22 -2.40
C PRO A 126 20.18 -16.22 -3.29
N ASP A 127 19.49 -15.20 -3.78
CA ASP A 127 20.10 -14.09 -4.52
C ASP A 127 20.21 -12.84 -3.63
N TYR A 128 21.39 -12.61 -3.07
CA TYR A 128 21.62 -11.41 -2.23
C TYR A 128 21.78 -10.12 -3.03
N ARG A 129 21.83 -10.15 -4.38
CA ARG A 129 21.95 -8.94 -5.22
C ARG A 129 20.75 -8.01 -5.10
N CYS A 130 19.62 -8.50 -4.63
CA CYS A 130 18.44 -7.69 -4.34
C CYS A 130 18.56 -6.89 -3.04
N ILE A 131 19.51 -7.23 -2.16
CA ILE A 131 19.68 -6.58 -0.87
C ILE A 131 20.53 -5.32 -1.07
N VAL A 132 19.90 -4.18 -0.96
CA VAL A 132 20.49 -2.85 -1.18
C VAL A 132 20.45 -1.95 0.05
N SER A 133 19.70 -2.36 1.08
CA SER A 133 19.56 -1.59 2.31
C SER A 133 19.38 -2.46 3.55
N ALA A 134 19.64 -1.89 4.73
CA ALA A 134 19.40 -2.44 6.05
C ALA A 134 18.83 -1.33 6.97
N GLY A 135 18.10 -1.71 8.01
CA GLY A 135 17.34 -0.77 8.83
C GLY A 135 15.99 -0.42 8.20
N ALA A 136 15.32 0.59 8.71
CA ALA A 136 14.00 1.03 8.21
C ALA A 136 13.76 2.52 8.50
N PRO A 137 12.89 3.18 7.71
CA PRO A 137 12.41 4.52 8.04
C PRO A 137 11.44 4.48 9.23
N GLY A 138 11.21 5.62 9.85
CA GLY A 138 10.07 5.83 10.74
C GLY A 138 8.74 5.59 10.01
N GLY A 139 7.72 5.17 10.73
CA GLY A 139 6.39 4.93 10.17
C GLY A 139 5.76 6.23 9.63
N PRO A 140 4.90 6.17 8.59
CA PRO A 140 4.16 7.34 8.11
C PRO A 140 3.10 7.79 9.14
N GLY A 141 2.77 9.08 9.12
CA GLY A 141 1.59 9.62 9.79
C GLY A 141 0.30 9.16 9.09
N ALA A 142 -0.77 9.02 9.85
CA ALA A 142 -2.08 8.71 9.29
C ALA A 142 -2.64 9.93 8.52
N ASP A 143 -3.35 9.68 7.43
CA ASP A 143 -4.07 10.72 6.71
C ASP A 143 -5.27 11.19 7.54
N GLY A 144 -5.59 12.50 7.48
CA GLY A 144 -6.75 13.08 8.11
C GLY A 144 -8.03 12.73 7.35
N PRO A 145 -9.13 12.39 8.04
CA PRO A 145 -10.40 12.14 7.36
C PRO A 145 -10.97 13.42 6.75
N ASP A 146 -11.70 13.24 5.65
CA ASP A 146 -12.40 14.32 4.98
C ASP A 146 -13.56 14.86 5.82
N GLY A 147 -13.91 16.13 5.60
CA GLY A 147 -15.11 16.76 6.15
C GLY A 147 -16.38 16.20 5.52
N ALA A 148 -17.42 16.04 6.33
CA ALA A 148 -18.72 15.60 5.82
C ALA A 148 -19.37 16.70 4.94
N SER A 149 -20.02 16.29 3.84
CA SER A 149 -20.81 17.24 3.03
C SER A 149 -22.01 17.78 3.80
N GLY A 150 -22.34 19.06 3.58
CA GLY A 150 -23.53 19.70 4.11
C GLY A 150 -24.83 19.11 3.52
N TYR A 151 -25.86 19.05 4.31
CA TYR A 151 -27.19 18.64 3.85
C TYR A 151 -27.81 19.73 2.99
N SER A 152 -28.52 19.33 1.91
CA SER A 152 -29.32 20.26 1.11
C SER A 152 -30.53 20.77 1.89
N GLY A 153 -30.89 22.03 1.66
CA GLY A 153 -32.15 22.59 2.13
C GLY A 153 -33.37 21.88 1.48
N HIS A 154 -34.48 21.85 2.17
CA HIS A 154 -35.73 21.31 1.63
C HIS A 154 -36.45 22.37 0.79
N ASP A 155 -37.17 21.92 -0.24
CA ASP A 155 -37.97 22.79 -1.05
C ASP A 155 -39.15 23.37 -0.27
N GLY A 156 -39.53 24.61 -0.58
CA GLY A 156 -40.72 25.26 -0.07
C GLY A 156 -41.99 24.59 -0.59
N ARG A 157 -43.01 24.48 0.26
CA ARG A 157 -44.30 23.91 -0.14
C ARG A 157 -45.12 24.94 -0.93
N ASN A 158 -45.84 24.44 -1.94
CA ASN A 158 -46.83 25.23 -2.68
C ASN A 158 -48.03 25.56 -1.77
N GLY A 159 -48.64 26.73 -1.93
CA GLY A 159 -49.77 27.18 -1.15
C GLY A 159 -50.33 28.50 -1.71
N PHE A 160 -51.25 29.11 -0.98
CA PHE A 160 -51.76 30.45 -1.37
C PHE A 160 -50.60 31.43 -1.54
N ASP A 161 -49.75 31.54 -0.53
CA ASP A 161 -48.37 32.03 -0.66
C ASP A 161 -47.42 30.83 -0.59
N GLY A 162 -46.49 30.73 -1.52
CA GLY A 162 -45.47 29.70 -1.53
C GLY A 162 -44.54 29.84 -0.31
N GLN A 163 -44.13 28.73 0.28
CA GLN A 163 -43.15 28.74 1.36
C GLN A 163 -41.75 28.90 0.82
N ASN A 164 -40.89 29.55 1.59
CA ASN A 164 -39.46 29.64 1.23
C ASN A 164 -38.78 28.26 1.24
N GLY A 165 -37.82 28.05 0.35
CA GLY A 165 -36.90 26.95 0.39
C GLY A 165 -35.99 27.07 1.63
N GLY A 166 -35.51 25.93 2.12
CA GLY A 166 -34.55 25.88 3.22
C GLY A 166 -33.12 26.15 2.74
N ASP A 167 -32.29 26.73 3.58
CA ASP A 167 -30.87 26.90 3.29
C ASP A 167 -30.12 25.57 3.32
N GLY A 168 -29.12 25.42 2.46
CA GLY A 168 -28.17 24.34 2.49
C GLY A 168 -27.22 24.48 3.70
N ALA A 169 -26.87 23.37 4.29
CA ALA A 169 -25.92 23.36 5.42
C ALA A 169 -24.46 23.51 4.93
N ARG A 170 -23.62 24.12 5.78
CA ARG A 170 -22.18 24.18 5.55
C ARG A 170 -21.57 22.79 5.54
N GLY A 171 -20.59 22.53 4.67
CA GLY A 171 -19.72 21.36 4.71
C GLY A 171 -18.81 21.36 5.93
N GLY A 172 -18.48 20.20 6.45
CA GLY A 172 -17.52 20.03 7.53
C GLY A 172 -16.09 20.34 7.08
N ASP A 173 -15.24 20.79 8.00
CA ASP A 173 -13.82 20.97 7.70
C ASP A 173 -13.11 19.61 7.70
N GLY A 174 -12.10 19.45 6.83
CA GLY A 174 -11.20 18.31 6.83
C GLY A 174 -10.33 18.27 8.10
N ALA A 175 -9.99 17.08 8.53
CA ALA A 175 -9.16 16.91 9.73
C ALA A 175 -7.65 17.00 9.40
N PRO A 176 -6.80 17.39 10.37
CA PRO A 176 -5.36 17.41 10.18
C PRO A 176 -4.79 16.00 9.90
N GLY A 177 -3.79 15.91 9.03
CA GLY A 177 -2.95 14.73 8.87
C GLY A 177 -2.06 14.50 10.10
N GLY A 178 -1.79 13.25 10.43
CA GLY A 178 -0.90 12.84 11.50
C GLY A 178 0.56 13.13 11.18
N ASN A 179 1.38 13.38 12.18
CA ASN A 179 2.82 13.51 12.00
C ASN A 179 3.45 12.15 11.69
N GLY A 180 4.48 12.13 10.85
CA GLY A 180 5.34 10.98 10.66
C GLY A 180 6.14 10.64 11.92
N PHE A 181 6.47 9.36 12.10
CA PHE A 181 7.30 8.93 13.22
C PHE A 181 8.78 9.22 12.93
N ASN A 182 9.54 9.50 13.97
CA ASN A 182 10.97 9.68 13.83
C ASN A 182 11.66 8.38 13.38
N GLY A 183 12.78 8.52 12.71
CA GLY A 183 13.66 7.40 12.36
C GLY A 183 14.23 6.71 13.61
N PRO A 184 14.59 5.42 13.51
CA PRO A 184 15.10 4.64 14.64
C PRO A 184 16.52 5.02 15.05
N HIS A 185 16.88 4.67 16.29
CA HIS A 185 18.27 4.68 16.78
C HIS A 185 18.90 3.31 16.56
N LEU A 186 19.93 3.25 15.71
CA LEU A 186 20.56 2.02 15.29
C LEU A 186 22.04 2.00 15.67
N ARG A 187 22.49 0.87 16.24
CA ARG A 187 23.89 0.48 16.35
C ARG A 187 24.17 -0.61 15.34
N VAL A 188 25.06 -0.34 14.43
CA VAL A 188 25.32 -1.20 13.27
C VAL A 188 26.75 -1.70 13.29
N TYR A 189 26.91 -2.99 13.06
CA TYR A 189 28.21 -3.64 12.95
C TYR A 189 28.31 -4.26 11.58
N ALA A 190 29.46 -4.10 10.90
CA ALA A 190 29.67 -4.62 9.55
C ALA A 190 31.02 -5.25 9.36
N THR A 191 31.06 -6.39 8.69
CA THR A 191 32.30 -7.07 8.27
C THR A 191 32.06 -7.87 6.99
N TYR A 192 33.09 -8.59 6.51
CA TYR A 192 32.91 -9.54 5.43
C TYR A 192 32.72 -10.96 5.94
N ALA A 193 31.92 -11.70 5.22
CA ALA A 193 31.73 -13.11 5.44
C ALA A 193 31.67 -13.88 4.12
N SER A 194 31.80 -15.19 4.20
CA SER A 194 31.51 -16.12 3.10
C SER A 194 30.44 -17.12 3.52
N THR A 195 29.74 -17.66 2.54
CA THR A 195 28.78 -18.76 2.68
C THR A 195 29.17 -19.88 1.73
N ARG A 196 28.45 -20.99 1.75
CA ARG A 196 28.64 -22.08 0.78
C ARG A 196 28.52 -21.60 -0.68
N LEU A 197 27.59 -20.67 -0.93
CA LEU A 197 27.25 -20.20 -2.28
C LEU A 197 28.00 -18.92 -2.69
N TYR A 198 28.45 -18.12 -1.73
CA TYR A 198 29.08 -16.82 -1.98
C TYR A 198 30.43 -16.71 -1.29
N PRO A 199 31.52 -16.47 -2.05
CA PRO A 199 32.87 -16.38 -1.47
C PRO A 199 33.07 -15.11 -0.64
N LYS A 200 32.32 -14.03 -0.91
CA LYS A 200 32.43 -12.77 -0.17
C LYS A 200 31.09 -12.02 -0.19
N LEU A 201 30.56 -11.72 0.99
CA LEU A 201 29.38 -10.90 1.23
C LEU A 201 29.72 -9.87 2.32
N ILE A 202 29.00 -8.74 2.33
CA ILE A 202 28.93 -7.87 3.50
C ILE A 202 27.91 -8.51 4.46
N VAL A 203 28.30 -8.76 5.70
CA VAL A 203 27.37 -9.10 6.77
C VAL A 203 27.21 -7.88 7.68
N VAL A 204 25.96 -7.52 7.93
CA VAL A 204 25.60 -6.36 8.77
C VAL A 204 24.66 -6.84 9.87
N ARG A 205 25.01 -6.53 11.12
CA ARG A 205 24.12 -6.68 12.27
C ARG A 205 23.62 -5.32 12.70
N VAL A 206 22.32 -5.15 12.73
CA VAL A 206 21.62 -3.96 13.21
C VAL A 206 21.05 -4.27 14.59
N LEU A 207 21.27 -3.40 15.54
CA LEU A 207 20.77 -3.48 16.93
C LEU A 207 20.20 -2.11 17.34
N GLY A 208 19.27 -2.11 18.26
CA GLY A 208 18.65 -0.89 18.80
C GLY A 208 17.15 -0.95 18.73
N ASP A 209 16.50 0.07 18.20
CA ASP A 209 15.04 0.09 18.03
C ASP A 209 14.56 -0.97 17.01
N ILE A 210 15.47 -1.41 16.15
CA ILE A 210 15.26 -2.51 15.20
C ILE A 210 16.42 -3.48 15.34
N GLU A 211 16.11 -4.77 15.35
CA GLU A 211 17.13 -5.83 15.25
C GLU A 211 17.04 -6.50 13.89
N ASP A 212 18.18 -6.60 13.19
CA ASP A 212 18.24 -7.21 11.86
C ASP A 212 19.62 -7.83 11.60
N LEU A 213 19.66 -8.86 10.76
CA LEU A 213 20.86 -9.45 10.21
C LEU A 213 20.75 -9.47 8.70
N VAL A 214 21.70 -8.82 8.03
CA VAL A 214 21.67 -8.64 6.58
C VAL A 214 22.91 -9.25 5.95
N LEU A 215 22.71 -9.99 4.87
CA LEU A 215 23.78 -10.41 3.95
C LEU A 215 23.58 -9.66 2.62
N ALA A 216 24.60 -8.96 2.17
CA ALA A 216 24.55 -8.14 0.96
C ALA A 216 25.77 -8.38 0.06
N PRO A 217 25.69 -8.08 -1.24
CA PRO A 217 26.83 -8.19 -2.14
C PRO A 217 28.00 -7.31 -1.70
N ALA A 218 29.22 -7.83 -1.85
CA ALA A 218 30.44 -7.10 -1.51
C ALA A 218 30.92 -6.15 -2.62
N ASP A 219 30.27 -6.13 -3.78
CA ASP A 219 30.66 -5.39 -4.98
C ASP A 219 29.83 -4.12 -5.23
N ARG A 220 28.88 -3.81 -4.33
CA ARG A 220 28.00 -2.65 -4.46
C ARG A 220 27.67 -2.01 -3.11
N PRO A 221 27.27 -0.73 -3.09
CA PRO A 221 26.90 -0.05 -1.85
C PRO A 221 25.68 -0.66 -1.18
N LEU A 222 25.70 -0.67 0.16
CA LEU A 222 24.57 -0.97 1.04
C LEU A 222 24.18 0.29 1.80
N THR A 223 22.91 0.67 1.76
CA THR A 223 22.39 1.85 2.46
C THR A 223 21.81 1.46 3.82
N LEU A 224 22.29 2.08 4.89
CA LEU A 224 21.74 1.96 6.24
C LEU A 224 20.68 3.04 6.42
N ILE A 225 19.44 2.63 6.71
CA ILE A 225 18.27 3.51 6.72
C ILE A 225 17.81 3.73 8.17
N ALA A 226 17.73 4.99 8.56
CA ALA A 226 17.07 5.49 9.75
C ALA A 226 16.40 6.84 9.45
N SER A 227 15.80 7.00 8.27
CA SER A 227 15.09 8.23 7.90
C SER A 227 13.77 8.38 8.65
N GLY A 228 13.29 9.62 8.80
CA GLY A 228 11.97 9.92 9.37
C GLY A 228 10.82 9.49 8.44
N GLY A 229 9.68 9.19 9.00
CA GLY A 229 8.46 8.84 8.28
C GLY A 229 7.78 10.06 7.65
N ARG A 230 7.05 9.87 6.56
CA ARG A 230 6.26 10.93 5.92
C ARG A 230 5.12 11.38 6.83
N GLY A 231 4.80 12.69 6.88
CA GLY A 231 3.55 13.21 7.44
C GLY A 231 2.34 12.74 6.64
N GLY A 232 1.22 12.49 7.30
CA GLY A 232 -0.06 12.15 6.67
C GLY A 232 -0.65 13.35 5.93
N ALA A 233 -1.43 13.14 4.89
CA ALA A 233 -2.20 14.19 4.23
C ALA A 233 -3.31 14.71 5.14
N GLY A 234 -3.63 16.01 5.05
CA GLY A 234 -4.86 16.56 5.62
C GLY A 234 -6.07 16.09 4.83
N GLY A 235 -7.22 15.93 5.49
CA GLY A 235 -8.49 15.61 4.84
C GLY A 235 -9.04 16.78 4.05
N ASP A 236 -9.79 16.51 3.00
CA ASP A 236 -10.48 17.54 2.21
C ASP A 236 -11.70 18.09 2.98
N GLY A 237 -12.03 19.37 2.76
CA GLY A 237 -13.26 19.97 3.24
C GLY A 237 -14.51 19.40 2.55
N GLY A 238 -15.58 19.18 3.31
CA GLY A 238 -16.86 18.72 2.79
C GLY A 238 -17.55 19.79 1.93
N ASN A 239 -18.30 19.36 0.93
CA ASN A 239 -19.06 20.28 0.08
C ASN A 239 -20.23 20.91 0.85
N GLY A 240 -20.56 22.16 0.58
CA GLY A 240 -21.77 22.83 1.04
C GLY A 240 -23.02 22.20 0.42
N GLY A 241 -24.12 22.13 1.19
CA GLY A 241 -25.42 21.66 0.72
C GLY A 241 -26.08 22.69 -0.19
N SER A 242 -26.85 22.25 -1.19
CA SER A 242 -27.65 23.13 -2.02
C SER A 242 -28.83 23.74 -1.24
N GLY A 243 -29.22 24.99 -1.52
CA GLY A 243 -30.49 25.58 -1.10
C GLY A 243 -31.66 24.88 -1.76
N GLY A 244 -32.82 24.81 -1.08
CA GLY A 244 -34.06 24.30 -1.63
C GLY A 244 -34.79 25.36 -2.42
N ASP A 245 -35.60 24.96 -3.42
CA ASP A 245 -36.41 25.87 -4.22
C ASP A 245 -37.56 26.43 -3.41
N GLY A 246 -37.97 27.69 -3.70
CA GLY A 246 -39.17 28.31 -3.19
C GLY A 246 -40.46 27.68 -3.75
N GLY A 247 -41.49 27.51 -2.91
CA GLY A 247 -42.78 26.97 -3.29
C GLY A 247 -43.57 27.91 -4.20
N ARG A 248 -44.43 27.36 -5.05
CA ARG A 248 -45.35 28.16 -5.87
C ARG A 248 -46.43 28.81 -5.04
N GLY A 249 -46.74 30.09 -5.33
CA GLY A 249 -47.93 30.76 -4.87
C GLY A 249 -49.10 30.42 -5.80
N ASP A 250 -50.16 29.81 -5.20
CA ASP A 250 -51.41 29.53 -5.92
C ASP A 250 -52.38 30.72 -5.73
N GLY A 251 -53.03 31.15 -6.80
CA GLY A 251 -54.01 32.19 -6.69
C GLY A 251 -54.92 32.23 -7.95
N ASP A 252 -56.23 32.48 -7.73
CA ASP A 252 -57.14 32.83 -8.79
C ASP A 252 -56.89 34.25 -9.29
N LYS A 253 -57.43 34.58 -10.49
CA LYS A 253 -57.21 35.88 -11.16
C LYS A 253 -57.55 37.11 -10.31
N ASP A 254 -58.31 36.92 -9.23
CA ASP A 254 -58.76 38.00 -8.33
C ASP A 254 -57.98 37.99 -6.95
N ARG A 255 -57.19 36.95 -6.67
CA ARG A 255 -56.36 36.79 -5.46
C ARG A 255 -55.12 35.98 -5.81
N ALA A 256 -54.12 36.64 -6.35
CA ALA A 256 -52.86 36.02 -6.66
C ALA A 256 -51.96 35.92 -5.38
N GLY A 257 -51.39 34.77 -5.11
CA GLY A 257 -50.41 34.57 -4.07
C GLY A 257 -48.98 34.85 -4.53
N HIS A 258 -48.07 35.11 -3.61
CA HIS A 258 -46.65 35.29 -3.88
C HIS A 258 -45.93 33.93 -3.91
N GLY A 259 -44.90 33.79 -4.76
CA GLY A 259 -43.96 32.68 -4.69
C GLY A 259 -43.04 32.80 -3.47
N GLY A 260 -42.61 31.68 -2.91
CA GLY A 260 -41.61 31.65 -1.83
C GLY A 260 -40.20 31.94 -2.35
N ASP A 261 -39.36 32.52 -1.53
CA ASP A 261 -37.95 32.71 -1.87
C ASP A 261 -37.19 31.37 -1.88
N GLY A 262 -36.19 31.24 -2.75
CA GLY A 262 -35.23 30.12 -2.75
C GLY A 262 -34.27 30.20 -1.56
N GLY A 263 -33.83 29.05 -1.05
CA GLY A 263 -32.85 28.95 0.02
C GLY A 263 -31.43 29.26 -0.46
N HIS A 264 -30.58 29.68 0.44
CA HIS A 264 -29.16 29.90 0.15
C HIS A 264 -28.39 28.56 0.10
N GLY A 265 -27.37 28.47 -0.75
CA GLY A 265 -26.40 27.36 -0.70
C GLY A 265 -25.49 27.46 0.52
N GLY A 266 -25.11 26.32 1.09
CA GLY A 266 -24.16 26.25 2.20
C GLY A 266 -22.73 26.49 1.73
N ASP A 267 -21.88 27.01 2.60
CA ASP A 267 -20.45 27.16 2.33
C ASP A 267 -19.76 25.78 2.33
N GLY A 268 -18.70 25.61 1.52
CA GLY A 268 -17.79 24.49 1.63
C GLY A 268 -16.95 24.54 2.91
N GLY A 269 -16.54 23.38 3.41
CA GLY A 269 -15.61 23.26 4.54
C GLY A 269 -14.18 23.58 4.13
N PHE A 270 -13.34 23.97 5.07
CA PHE A 270 -11.90 24.14 4.82
C PHE A 270 -11.19 22.79 4.79
N GLY A 271 -10.12 22.67 4.02
CA GLY A 271 -9.20 21.54 4.07
C GLY A 271 -8.48 21.46 5.44
N GLY A 272 -8.05 20.26 5.83
CA GLY A 272 -7.22 20.02 7.01
C GLY A 272 -5.73 20.21 6.69
N PRO A 273 -4.90 20.73 7.60
CA PRO A 273 -3.45 20.88 7.37
C PRO A 273 -2.76 19.51 7.26
N GLY A 274 -1.74 19.43 6.43
CA GLY A 274 -0.88 18.26 6.33
C GLY A 274 -0.04 18.04 7.61
N GLY A 275 0.28 16.76 7.90
CA GLY A 275 1.13 16.37 9.02
C GLY A 275 2.60 16.72 8.79
N ILE A 276 3.35 16.90 9.86
CA ILE A 276 4.80 17.14 9.81
C ILE A 276 5.50 15.80 9.58
N GLY A 277 6.54 15.77 8.73
CA GLY A 277 7.43 14.61 8.59
C GLY A 277 8.21 14.33 9.88
N GLY A 278 8.44 13.06 10.20
CA GLY A 278 9.26 12.65 11.33
C GLY A 278 10.72 13.07 11.17
N ASP A 279 11.43 13.33 12.26
CA ASP A 279 12.87 13.59 12.21
C ASP A 279 13.63 12.31 11.85
N GLY A 280 14.78 12.43 11.19
CA GLY A 280 15.71 11.33 10.96
C GLY A 280 16.26 10.78 12.30
N GLY A 281 16.58 9.48 12.31
CA GLY A 281 17.12 8.78 13.47
C GLY A 281 18.64 8.93 13.62
N VAL A 282 19.23 8.03 14.37
CA VAL A 282 20.67 7.99 14.63
C VAL A 282 21.25 6.66 14.18
N ILE A 283 22.39 6.70 13.48
CA ILE A 283 23.15 5.50 13.11
C ILE A 283 24.56 5.58 13.65
N GLU A 284 24.92 4.65 14.56
CA GLU A 284 26.27 4.44 15.03
C GLU A 284 26.83 3.18 14.36
N LEU A 285 27.67 3.35 13.33
CA LEU A 285 28.27 2.24 12.58
C LEU A 285 29.69 1.98 13.06
N VAL A 286 29.95 0.73 13.41
CA VAL A 286 31.32 0.20 13.59
C VAL A 286 31.57 -0.82 12.47
N TYR A 287 32.53 -0.54 11.60
CA TYR A 287 32.96 -1.51 10.59
C TYR A 287 34.30 -2.15 11.01
N ASP A 288 34.52 -3.37 10.53
CA ASP A 288 35.71 -4.12 10.83
C ASP A 288 36.95 -3.40 10.29
N ARG A 289 37.86 -3.00 11.20
CA ARG A 289 39.11 -2.30 10.86
C ARG A 289 40.03 -3.06 9.92
N ARG A 290 39.86 -4.38 9.79
CA ARG A 290 40.61 -5.20 8.84
C ARG A 290 40.24 -4.90 7.38
N TYR A 291 39.07 -4.32 7.16
CA TYR A 291 38.45 -4.08 5.84
C TYR A 291 38.09 -2.61 5.67
N PRO A 292 39.05 -1.69 5.52
CA PRO A 292 38.78 -0.24 5.45
C PRO A 292 37.89 0.15 4.22
N GLU A 293 37.87 -0.69 3.18
CA GLU A 293 37.04 -0.47 2.01
C GLU A 293 35.53 -0.53 2.32
N LEU A 294 35.10 -1.14 3.43
CA LEU A 294 33.71 -1.11 3.88
C LEU A 294 33.21 0.32 4.09
N ALA A 295 34.08 1.24 4.49
CA ALA A 295 33.69 2.64 4.66
C ALA A 295 33.21 3.30 3.36
N GLN A 296 33.58 2.79 2.19
CA GLN A 296 33.16 3.29 0.89
C GLN A 296 31.88 2.61 0.38
N LEU A 297 31.58 1.42 0.89
CA LEU A 297 30.43 0.61 0.51
C LEU A 297 29.20 0.87 1.39
N LEU A 298 29.39 1.35 2.62
CA LEU A 298 28.31 1.62 3.55
C LEU A 298 27.88 3.09 3.47
N ARG A 299 26.61 3.33 3.18
CA ARG A 299 26.02 4.65 3.06
C ARG A 299 24.93 4.84 4.11
N PHE A 300 24.61 6.10 4.44
CA PHE A 300 23.58 6.43 5.40
C PHE A 300 22.42 7.16 4.72
N ASP A 301 21.20 6.83 5.14
CA ASP A 301 20.01 7.62 4.93
C ASP A 301 19.36 7.91 6.30
N VAL A 302 19.65 9.08 6.83
CA VAL A 302 19.09 9.66 8.04
C VAL A 302 18.29 10.93 7.72
N SER A 303 17.76 11.03 6.52
CA SER A 303 16.93 12.17 6.12
C SER A 303 15.69 12.32 6.99
N GLY A 304 15.22 13.55 7.18
CA GLY A 304 13.89 13.78 7.73
C GLY A 304 12.81 13.34 6.76
N GLY A 305 11.64 12.98 7.29
CA GLY A 305 10.47 12.61 6.52
C GLY A 305 9.91 13.78 5.72
N SER A 306 9.26 13.51 4.59
CA SER A 306 8.55 14.51 3.82
C SER A 306 7.30 15.02 4.54
N ALA A 307 6.91 16.26 4.27
CA ALA A 307 5.64 16.82 4.67
C ALA A 307 4.44 16.04 4.12
N GLY A 308 3.35 16.02 4.86
CA GLY A 308 2.03 15.66 4.35
C GLY A 308 1.44 16.83 3.55
N ALA A 309 0.69 16.55 2.50
CA ALA A 309 -0.05 17.57 1.77
C ALA A 309 -1.21 18.13 2.61
N GLY A 310 -1.51 19.41 2.46
CA GLY A 310 -2.76 19.98 2.97
C GLY A 310 -3.95 19.49 2.13
N GLY A 311 -5.13 19.38 2.76
CA GLY A 311 -6.37 19.03 2.07
C GLY A 311 -6.94 20.20 1.26
N ASP A 312 -7.71 19.88 0.26
CA ASP A 312 -8.44 20.85 -0.55
C ASP A 312 -9.69 21.36 0.18
N GLY A 313 -10.17 22.57 -0.17
CA GLY A 313 -11.44 23.09 0.34
C GLY A 313 -12.63 22.50 -0.38
N GLY A 314 -13.76 22.32 0.33
CA GLY A 314 -15.02 21.85 -0.22
C GLY A 314 -15.65 22.87 -1.18
N SER A 315 -16.45 22.36 -2.11
CA SER A 315 -17.21 23.18 -3.05
C SER A 315 -18.35 23.93 -2.36
N ALA A 316 -18.71 25.11 -2.89
CA ALA A 316 -19.90 25.84 -2.48
C ALA A 316 -21.18 25.08 -2.88
N GLY A 317 -22.22 25.15 -2.05
CA GLY A 317 -23.56 24.73 -2.40
C GLY A 317 -24.22 25.72 -3.37
N SER A 318 -25.05 25.22 -4.31
CA SER A 318 -25.85 26.07 -5.17
C SER A 318 -27.02 26.68 -4.41
N TYR A 319 -27.52 27.80 -4.89
CA TYR A 319 -28.77 28.37 -4.39
C TYR A 319 -29.98 27.61 -4.92
N GLY A 320 -31.13 27.76 -4.25
CA GLY A 320 -32.44 27.38 -4.75
C GLY A 320 -33.13 28.52 -5.51
N ASP A 321 -33.91 28.16 -6.50
CA ASP A 321 -34.67 29.11 -7.29
C ASP A 321 -35.91 29.66 -6.54
N GLY A 322 -36.28 30.92 -6.77
CA GLY A 322 -37.51 31.51 -6.25
C GLY A 322 -38.74 30.90 -6.89
N GLY A 323 -39.77 30.60 -6.10
CA GLY A 323 -41.04 30.07 -6.57
C GLY A 323 -41.84 31.11 -7.40
N ASN A 324 -42.61 30.64 -8.37
CA ASN A 324 -43.49 31.48 -9.15
C ASN A 324 -44.80 31.80 -8.38
N GLY A 325 -45.28 33.02 -8.46
CA GLY A 325 -46.57 33.43 -7.89
C GLY A 325 -47.27 34.49 -8.77
N GLY A 326 -48.60 34.50 -8.79
CA GLY A 326 -49.39 35.45 -9.61
C GLY A 326 -49.27 36.89 -9.10
N ALA A 327 -49.02 37.12 -7.81
CA ALA A 327 -48.78 38.44 -7.21
C ALA A 327 -47.31 38.87 -7.27
N GLY A 328 -46.40 37.93 -7.52
CA GLY A 328 -44.96 38.15 -7.64
C GLY A 328 -44.17 36.85 -7.38
N SER A 329 -43.11 36.65 -8.09
CA SER A 329 -42.18 35.52 -7.86
C SER A 329 -41.33 35.78 -6.63
N GLY A 330 -40.97 34.73 -5.91
CA GLY A 330 -39.91 34.75 -4.90
C GLY A 330 -38.54 35.10 -5.51
N ARG A 331 -37.60 35.43 -4.68
CA ARG A 331 -36.23 35.71 -5.07
C ARG A 331 -35.43 34.43 -5.08
N ASP A 332 -34.44 34.33 -5.97
CA ASP A 332 -33.45 33.26 -5.90
C ASP A 332 -32.59 33.44 -4.66
N GLY A 333 -32.09 32.34 -4.10
CA GLY A 333 -31.07 32.36 -3.05
C GLY A 333 -29.72 32.83 -3.58
N TYR A 334 -28.69 32.75 -2.73
CA TYR A 334 -27.30 32.98 -3.12
C TYR A 334 -26.52 31.67 -2.96
N SER A 335 -25.57 31.42 -3.87
CA SER A 335 -24.63 30.32 -3.69
C SER A 335 -23.77 30.54 -2.43
N GLY A 336 -23.35 29.46 -1.79
CA GLY A 336 -22.35 29.50 -0.73
C GLY A 336 -20.97 29.93 -1.26
N HIS A 337 -19.98 29.90 -0.37
CA HIS A 337 -18.58 30.16 -0.71
C HIS A 337 -17.81 28.83 -0.76
N TYR A 338 -16.74 28.81 -1.56
CA TYR A 338 -15.81 27.68 -1.56
C TYR A 338 -15.02 27.63 -0.24
N GLY A 339 -14.75 26.47 0.28
CA GLY A 339 -13.78 26.28 1.34
C GLY A 339 -12.37 26.59 0.85
N GLY A 340 -11.49 27.05 1.74
CA GLY A 340 -10.09 27.26 1.40
C GLY A 340 -9.26 25.99 1.59
N PRO A 341 -8.19 25.77 0.78
CA PRO A 341 -7.25 24.69 1.01
C PRO A 341 -6.43 24.96 2.28
N ALA A 342 -5.94 23.91 2.91
CA ALA A 342 -5.02 24.01 4.04
C ALA A 342 -3.56 23.94 3.62
N PRO A 343 -2.61 24.43 4.44
CA PRO A 343 -1.19 24.36 4.13
C PRO A 343 -0.66 22.91 4.26
N ASP A 344 0.39 22.63 3.50
CA ASP A 344 1.22 21.44 3.69
C ASP A 344 1.86 21.43 5.09
N GLY A 345 2.20 20.26 5.60
CA GLY A 345 3.02 20.10 6.79
C GLY A 345 4.45 20.60 6.62
N GLY A 346 5.23 20.51 7.68
CA GLY A 346 6.67 20.75 7.63
C GLY A 346 7.45 19.47 7.30
N PHE A 347 8.68 19.62 6.81
CA PHE A 347 9.63 18.52 6.68
C PHE A 347 10.23 18.17 8.06
N GLY A 348 10.52 16.88 8.29
CA GLY A 348 11.35 16.45 9.41
C GLY A 348 12.79 16.94 9.28
N ARG A 349 13.52 17.01 10.38
CA ARG A 349 14.95 17.36 10.39
C ARG A 349 15.80 16.13 10.04
N PRO A 350 16.95 16.30 9.40
CA PRO A 350 17.91 15.20 9.28
C PRO A 350 18.37 14.71 10.65
N GLY A 351 18.64 13.41 10.75
CA GLY A 351 19.27 12.80 11.93
C GLY A 351 20.80 12.81 11.86
N ASP A 352 21.43 12.00 12.67
CA ASP A 352 22.89 11.90 12.77
C ASP A 352 23.39 10.51 12.36
N ALA A 353 24.56 10.45 11.72
CA ALA A 353 25.24 9.21 11.41
C ALA A 353 26.74 9.31 11.69
N GLN A 354 27.28 8.32 12.38
CA GLN A 354 28.70 8.22 12.70
C GLN A 354 29.25 6.87 12.22
N MET A 355 30.47 6.88 11.69
CA MET A 355 31.17 5.69 11.22
C MET A 355 32.54 5.60 11.84
N THR A 356 32.85 4.49 12.47
CA THR A 356 34.17 4.23 13.10
C THR A 356 34.71 2.86 12.70
N ALA A 357 36.05 2.74 12.60
CA ALA A 357 36.69 1.46 12.43
C ALA A 357 36.91 0.80 13.80
N GLY A 358 36.53 -0.45 13.95
CA GLY A 358 36.63 -1.13 15.24
C GLY A 358 36.77 -2.65 15.14
N GLU A 359 36.79 -3.29 16.31
CA GLU A 359 36.71 -4.75 16.44
C GLU A 359 35.23 -5.16 16.53
N VAL A 360 34.78 -6.00 15.59
CA VAL A 360 33.37 -6.37 15.48
C VAL A 360 33.08 -7.88 15.59
N SER A 361 34.14 -8.70 15.73
CA SER A 361 34.01 -10.17 15.71
C SER A 361 33.04 -10.72 16.76
N ALA A 362 32.93 -10.05 17.91
CA ALA A 362 32.02 -10.46 18.98
C ALA A 362 30.52 -10.44 18.57
N TYR A 363 30.16 -9.61 17.60
CA TYR A 363 28.77 -9.42 17.15
C TYR A 363 28.34 -10.45 16.09
N PHE A 364 29.29 -11.25 15.59
CA PHE A 364 29.04 -12.21 14.51
C PHE A 364 29.36 -13.66 14.89
N ARG A 365 29.40 -13.94 16.21
CA ARG A 365 29.60 -15.30 16.70
C ARG A 365 28.37 -16.14 16.44
N ASP A 366 28.58 -17.41 16.17
CA ASP A 366 27.56 -18.44 16.08
C ASP A 366 26.49 -18.17 15.01
N LEU A 367 26.91 -17.68 13.83
CA LEU A 367 26.03 -17.55 12.66
C LEU A 367 26.09 -18.85 11.82
N PRO A 368 25.07 -19.72 11.86
CA PRO A 368 25.04 -20.96 11.08
C PRO A 368 25.25 -20.68 9.59
N GLY A 369 26.13 -21.45 8.94
CA GLY A 369 26.38 -21.33 7.50
C GLY A 369 27.16 -20.09 7.05
N VAL A 370 27.54 -19.20 7.95
CA VAL A 370 28.28 -17.95 7.66
C VAL A 370 29.64 -18.01 8.29
N ARG A 371 30.68 -17.88 7.47
CA ARG A 371 32.09 -17.84 7.93
C ARG A 371 32.62 -16.41 7.81
N MET A 372 33.05 -15.82 8.91
CA MET A 372 33.75 -14.52 8.91
C MET A 372 35.09 -14.62 8.16
N LEU A 373 35.40 -13.61 7.36
CA LEU A 373 36.68 -13.50 6.61
C LEU A 373 37.79 -12.82 7.42
#